data_f296e026e5a6951fe819f1e8eb81a674
#
_entry.id   f296e026e5a6951fe819f1e8eb81a674
#
_cell.length_a   1.000
_cell.length_b   1.000
_cell.length_c   1.000
_cell.angle_alpha   90.00
_cell.angle_beta   90.00
_cell.angle_gamma   90.00
#
_symmetry.space_group_name_H-M   'P 1'
#
loop_
_entity.id
_entity.type
_entity.pdbx_description
1 polymer ?
#
loop_
_entity_poly.entity_id
_entity_poly.type
_entity_poly.pdbx_seq_one_letter_code
_entity_poly.pdbx_strand_id
1 'polypeptide(L)'
;IGLISFYGKQLRLLKEMAREFNPNEMPIRISTVDRFQGMERNIIIVSMVRSHCIQTEKGQKPNYTKYGEDGYPKQKDLGFAQSPNRLNVALSRAKRLLIIVGDSQLFRTKEIYDNVYNTVSNHENGKILTAEEYGL
;
A
#
# COMPACT_ATOMS: atom_id res chain seq x y z
N ILE A 1 14.13 -8.58 1.32
CA ILE A 1 12.84 -7.85 1.40
C ILE A 1 12.27 -7.69 0.00
N GLY A 2 10.95 -7.82 -0.14
CA GLY A 2 10.22 -7.43 -1.34
C GLY A 2 9.31 -6.26 -1.06
N LEU A 3 9.29 -5.27 -1.95
CA LEU A 3 8.39 -4.14 -1.91
C LEU A 3 7.56 -4.14 -3.18
N ILE A 4 6.25 -4.28 -3.03
CA ILE A 4 5.29 -4.43 -4.12
C ILE A 4 4.38 -3.21 -4.19
N SER A 5 4.18 -2.68 -5.39
CA SER A 5 3.14 -1.68 -5.66
C SER A 5 2.25 -2.12 -6.81
N PHE A 6 1.00 -1.68 -6.81
CA PHE A 6 0.07 -1.86 -7.93
C PHE A 6 0.33 -0.92 -9.10
N TYR A 7 1.13 0.14 -8.90
CA TYR A 7 1.33 1.22 -9.87
C TYR A 7 2.80 1.47 -10.18
N GLY A 8 3.12 1.41 -11.47
CA GLY A 8 4.49 1.61 -11.96
C GLY A 8 5.09 2.98 -11.63
N LYS A 9 4.29 4.05 -11.64
CA LYS A 9 4.76 5.41 -11.32
C LYS A 9 5.32 5.53 -9.91
N GLN A 10 4.77 4.80 -8.94
CA GLN A 10 5.25 4.81 -7.56
C GLN A 10 6.59 4.09 -7.39
N LEU A 11 6.93 3.18 -8.28
CA LEU A 11 8.19 2.43 -8.16
C LEU A 11 9.42 3.34 -8.17
N ARG A 12 9.36 4.47 -8.89
CA ARG A 12 10.47 5.42 -8.91
C ARG A 12 10.67 6.04 -7.53
N LEU A 13 9.61 6.57 -6.94
CA LEU A 13 9.65 7.16 -5.59
C LEU A 13 10.13 6.14 -4.55
N LEU A 14 9.56 4.93 -4.57
CA LEU A 14 9.94 3.87 -3.64
C LEU A 14 11.42 3.47 -3.78
N LYS A 15 11.97 3.49 -5.00
CA LYS A 15 13.40 3.23 -5.24
C LYS A 15 14.29 4.36 -4.73
N GLU A 16 13.87 5.61 -4.90
CA GLU A 16 14.58 6.78 -4.38
C GLU A 16 14.62 6.72 -2.85
N MET A 17 13.46 6.53 -2.20
CA MET A 17 13.38 6.38 -0.74
C MET A 17 14.17 5.17 -0.22
N ALA A 18 14.09 4.03 -0.91
CA ALA A 18 14.84 2.85 -0.50
C ALA A 18 16.37 3.07 -0.54
N ARG A 19 16.89 3.87 -1.47
CA ARG A 19 18.30 4.23 -1.51
C ARG A 19 18.69 5.14 -0.34
N GLU A 20 17.81 6.08 0.01
CA GLU A 20 18.04 7.02 1.11
C GLU A 20 18.01 6.34 2.47
N PHE A 21 17.04 5.46 2.71
CA PHE A 21 16.77 4.85 4.00
C PHE A 21 17.32 3.41 4.15
N ASN A 22 18.16 2.95 3.23
CA ASN A 22 18.79 1.62 3.30
C ASN A 22 20.32 1.70 3.44
N PRO A 23 20.84 2.28 4.55
CA PRO A 23 22.28 2.53 4.71
C PRO A 23 23.13 1.24 4.77
N ASN A 24 22.52 0.10 5.10
CA ASN A 24 23.19 -1.18 5.18
C ASN A 24 23.12 -2.00 3.87
N GLU A 25 22.68 -1.37 2.78
CA GLU A 25 22.52 -2.00 1.45
C GLU A 25 21.77 -3.34 1.48
N MET A 26 20.77 -3.45 2.35
CA MET A 26 19.95 -4.64 2.46
C MET A 26 19.31 -4.94 1.10
N PRO A 27 19.33 -6.15 0.58
CA PRO A 27 18.78 -6.48 -0.73
C PRO A 27 17.25 -6.29 -0.72
N ILE A 28 16.79 -5.24 -1.37
CA ILE A 28 15.37 -4.91 -1.54
C ILE A 28 14.98 -5.07 -3.00
N ARG A 29 14.04 -5.96 -3.29
CA ARG A 29 13.41 -6.08 -4.61
C ARG A 29 12.18 -5.20 -4.66
N ILE A 30 12.19 -4.17 -5.51
CA ILE A 30 11.07 -3.24 -5.71
C ILE A 30 10.47 -3.47 -7.10
N SER A 31 9.18 -3.83 -7.16
CA SER A 31 8.53 -4.16 -8.44
C SER A 31 7.01 -3.98 -8.38
N THR A 32 6.36 -3.99 -9.54
CA THR A 32 4.90 -4.12 -9.59
C THR A 32 4.46 -5.53 -9.21
N VAL A 33 3.20 -5.67 -8.79
CA VAL A 33 2.61 -6.97 -8.46
C VAL A 33 2.75 -7.97 -9.61
N ASP A 34 2.50 -7.55 -10.84
CA ASP A 34 2.55 -8.44 -12.01
C ASP A 34 3.98 -8.96 -12.27
N ARG A 35 5.00 -8.11 -12.04
CA ARG A 35 6.41 -8.50 -12.18
C ARG A 35 6.95 -9.27 -10.97
N PHE A 36 6.21 -9.31 -9.87
CA PHE A 36 6.55 -10.07 -8.67
C PHE A 36 5.96 -11.49 -8.69
N GLN A 37 5.14 -11.80 -9.70
CA GLN A 37 4.57 -13.12 -9.86
C GLN A 37 5.67 -14.20 -9.93
N GLY A 38 5.47 -15.31 -9.22
CA GLY A 38 6.44 -16.40 -9.13
C GLY A 38 7.64 -16.16 -8.19
N MET A 39 7.75 -14.99 -7.56
CA MET A 39 8.81 -14.67 -6.60
C MET A 39 8.26 -14.60 -5.17
N GLU A 40 9.03 -15.07 -4.22
CA GLU A 40 8.70 -15.00 -2.79
C GLU A 40 9.85 -14.37 -2.01
N ARG A 41 9.53 -13.74 -0.87
CA ARG A 41 10.51 -13.18 0.07
C ARG A 41 10.06 -13.42 1.51
N ASN A 42 11.00 -13.44 2.43
CA ASN A 42 10.67 -13.55 3.86
C ASN A 42 9.80 -12.40 4.34
N ILE A 43 10.09 -11.20 3.88
CA ILE A 43 9.33 -9.99 4.22
C ILE A 43 8.82 -9.38 2.93
N ILE A 44 7.53 -9.11 2.87
CA ILE A 44 6.88 -8.37 1.79
C ILE A 44 6.21 -7.13 2.37
N ILE A 45 6.46 -6.00 1.74
CA ILE A 45 5.78 -4.74 1.98
C ILE A 45 4.93 -4.43 0.74
N VAL A 46 3.62 -4.28 0.92
CA VAL A 46 2.69 -3.91 -0.15
C VAL A 46 2.28 -2.46 0.04
N SER A 47 2.65 -1.61 -0.92
CA SER A 47 2.21 -0.21 -0.95
C SER A 47 0.99 -0.05 -1.84
N MET A 48 -0.13 0.35 -1.22
CA MET A 48 -1.44 0.41 -1.88
C MET A 48 -1.64 1.67 -2.71
N VAL A 49 -0.90 2.73 -2.47
CA VAL A 49 -0.84 4.00 -3.23
C VAL A 49 -2.10 4.85 -3.17
N ARG A 50 -3.27 4.24 -3.31
CA ARG A 50 -4.55 4.97 -3.36
C ARG A 50 -4.95 5.44 -1.97
N SER A 51 -5.46 6.66 -1.89
CA SER A 51 -5.92 7.30 -0.65
C SER A 51 -7.09 8.24 -0.94
N HIS A 52 -7.92 8.51 0.05
CA HIS A 52 -8.96 9.53 -0.02
C HIS A 52 -8.37 10.96 -0.05
N CYS A 53 -7.20 11.12 0.55
CA CYS A 53 -6.57 12.42 0.69
C CYS A 53 -5.59 12.68 -0.47
N ILE A 54 -5.93 13.63 -1.30
CA ILE A 54 -4.93 14.48 -1.93
C ILE A 54 -4.50 15.44 -0.83
N GLN A 55 -3.20 15.62 -0.64
CA GLN A 55 -2.58 16.41 0.44
C GLN A 55 -3.42 17.60 0.88
N THR A 56 -3.95 17.53 2.08
CA THR A 56 -4.54 18.67 2.75
C THR A 56 -3.52 19.18 3.76
N GLU A 57 -3.35 20.48 3.84
CA GLU A 57 -2.56 21.11 4.90
C GLU A 57 -3.05 20.64 6.27
N LYS A 58 -2.13 20.50 7.21
CA LYS A 58 -2.40 20.00 8.55
C LYS A 58 -3.62 20.74 9.17
N GLY A 59 -4.72 20.02 9.37
CA GLY A 59 -5.96 20.56 9.97
C GLY A 59 -7.11 20.87 9.02
N GLN A 60 -6.95 20.75 7.69
CA GLN A 60 -8.05 20.89 6.76
C GLN A 60 -8.76 19.53 6.51
N LYS A 61 -10.11 19.56 6.45
CA LYS A 61 -10.87 18.38 6.05
C LYS A 61 -10.59 18.07 4.58
N PRO A 62 -10.44 16.78 4.19
CA PRO A 62 -10.25 16.40 2.81
C PRO A 62 -11.34 17.00 1.90
N ASN A 63 -10.94 17.75 0.90
CA ASN A 63 -11.91 18.26 -0.08
C ASN A 63 -12.22 17.18 -1.12
N TYR A 64 -13.42 16.63 -1.08
CA TYR A 64 -13.89 15.55 -1.96
C TYR A 64 -14.54 16.06 -3.27
N THR A 65 -14.20 17.25 -3.75
CA THR A 65 -14.66 17.72 -5.07
C THR A 65 -14.06 16.87 -6.20
N LYS A 66 -14.56 16.97 -7.41
CA LYS A 66 -14.22 16.11 -8.56
C LYS A 66 -12.73 16.15 -8.94
N TYR A 67 -12.06 17.26 -8.67
CA TYR A 67 -10.63 17.47 -8.85
C TYR A 67 -10.05 18.03 -7.55
N GLY A 68 -8.81 17.69 -7.23
CA GLY A 68 -8.07 18.34 -6.17
C GLY A 68 -7.69 19.78 -6.59
N GLU A 69 -7.27 20.60 -5.63
CA GLU A 69 -6.78 21.96 -5.90
C GLU A 69 -5.53 21.97 -6.80
N ASP A 70 -4.82 20.84 -6.84
CA ASP A 70 -3.68 20.57 -7.74
C ASP A 70 -4.10 20.25 -9.18
N GLY A 71 -5.39 20.24 -9.51
CA GLY A 71 -5.94 19.94 -10.84
C GLY A 71 -5.96 18.44 -11.20
N TYR A 72 -5.53 17.55 -10.31
CA TYR A 72 -5.57 16.11 -10.56
C TYR A 72 -6.94 15.50 -10.21
N PRO A 73 -7.41 14.49 -11.00
CA PRO A 73 -8.65 13.81 -10.71
C PRO A 73 -8.59 13.11 -9.35
N LYS A 74 -9.63 13.28 -8.55
CA LYS A 74 -9.78 12.51 -7.32
C LYS A 74 -9.88 11.03 -7.61
N GLN A 75 -9.25 10.26 -6.75
CA GLN A 75 -9.29 8.81 -6.84
C GLN A 75 -10.66 8.33 -6.33
N LYS A 76 -11.55 7.99 -7.27
CA LYS A 76 -12.91 7.51 -6.96
C LYS A 76 -12.97 6.00 -6.69
N ASP A 77 -11.97 5.28 -7.16
CA ASP A 77 -11.90 3.83 -7.07
C ASP A 77 -10.48 3.34 -6.83
N LEU A 78 -10.33 2.05 -6.61
CA LEU A 78 -9.03 1.43 -6.34
C LEU A 78 -8.24 1.08 -7.62
N GLY A 79 -8.78 1.36 -8.81
CA GLY A 79 -8.11 1.07 -10.08
C GLY A 79 -7.58 -0.36 -10.18
N PHE A 80 -6.30 -0.54 -10.50
CA PHE A 80 -5.66 -1.87 -10.61
C PHE A 80 -5.68 -2.68 -9.31
N ALA A 81 -5.76 -2.00 -8.16
CA ALA A 81 -5.86 -2.66 -6.87
C ALA A 81 -7.21 -3.33 -6.63
N GLN A 82 -8.25 -3.09 -7.45
CA GLN A 82 -9.53 -3.80 -7.36
C GLN A 82 -9.46 -5.26 -7.84
N SER A 83 -8.40 -5.66 -8.53
CA SER A 83 -8.27 -7.02 -9.05
C SER A 83 -8.00 -8.03 -7.92
N PRO A 84 -8.92 -8.98 -7.64
CA PRO A 84 -8.70 -10.02 -6.64
C PRO A 84 -7.46 -10.86 -6.92
N ASN A 85 -7.19 -11.14 -8.20
CA ASN A 85 -6.03 -11.93 -8.60
C ASN A 85 -4.71 -11.21 -8.26
N ARG A 86 -4.62 -9.89 -8.51
CA ARG A 86 -3.43 -9.10 -8.15
C ARG A 86 -3.26 -9.00 -6.65
N LEU A 87 -4.35 -8.81 -5.92
CA LEU A 87 -4.29 -8.82 -4.47
C LEU A 87 -3.78 -10.16 -3.94
N ASN A 88 -4.34 -11.27 -4.42
CA ASN A 88 -3.89 -12.60 -4.04
C ASN A 88 -2.40 -12.83 -4.34
N VAL A 89 -1.93 -12.41 -5.51
CA VAL A 89 -0.49 -12.45 -5.83
C VAL A 89 0.31 -11.65 -4.81
N ALA A 90 -0.07 -10.42 -4.50
CA ALA A 90 0.66 -9.58 -3.56
C ALA A 90 0.73 -10.20 -2.15
N LEU A 91 -0.41 -10.67 -1.63
CA LEU A 91 -0.50 -11.25 -0.29
C LEU A 91 0.26 -12.57 -0.14
N SER A 92 0.23 -13.42 -1.18
CA SER A 92 0.85 -14.75 -1.15
C SER A 92 2.37 -14.76 -1.35
N ARG A 93 3.02 -13.61 -1.50
CA ARG A 93 4.48 -13.52 -1.73
C ARG A 93 5.32 -13.54 -0.46
N ALA A 94 4.70 -13.31 0.70
CA ALA A 94 5.40 -13.29 1.98
C ALA A 94 5.53 -14.70 2.58
N LYS A 95 6.74 -15.06 2.97
CA LYS A 95 7.00 -16.33 3.69
C LYS A 95 6.86 -16.19 5.20
N ARG A 96 7.16 -15.01 5.77
CA ARG A 96 7.21 -14.80 7.23
C ARG A 96 6.43 -13.58 7.68
N LEU A 97 6.58 -12.44 6.99
CA LEU A 97 5.97 -11.18 7.39
C LEU A 97 5.39 -10.47 6.17
N LEU A 98 4.12 -10.12 6.26
CA LEU A 98 3.42 -9.27 5.30
C LEU A 98 3.07 -7.96 5.98
N ILE A 99 3.48 -6.85 5.37
CA ILE A 99 3.13 -5.50 5.80
C ILE A 99 2.34 -4.85 4.67
N ILE A 100 1.15 -4.35 4.97
CA ILE A 100 0.31 -3.61 4.03
C ILE A 100 0.25 -2.16 4.48
N VAL A 101 0.65 -1.24 3.60
CA VAL A 101 0.62 0.20 3.85
C VAL A 101 -0.40 0.85 2.93
N GLY A 102 -1.39 1.53 3.49
CA GLY A 102 -2.43 2.17 2.69
C GLY A 102 -3.52 2.82 3.53
N ASP A 103 -4.43 3.50 2.87
CA ASP A 103 -5.60 4.13 3.48
C ASP A 103 -6.70 3.06 3.72
N SER A 104 -6.79 2.57 4.96
CA SER A 104 -7.75 1.53 5.31
C SER A 104 -9.20 1.98 5.12
N GLN A 105 -9.52 3.25 5.29
CA GLN A 105 -10.89 3.76 5.11
C GLN A 105 -11.32 3.65 3.64
N LEU A 106 -10.43 3.98 2.69
CA LEU A 106 -10.70 3.82 1.28
C LEU A 106 -10.80 2.35 0.88
N PHE A 107 -9.81 1.54 1.28
CA PHE A 107 -9.73 0.15 0.82
C PHE A 107 -10.87 -0.71 1.38
N ARG A 108 -11.29 -0.52 2.61
CA ARG A 108 -12.40 -1.23 3.24
C ARG A 108 -13.77 -0.96 2.63
N THR A 109 -13.89 0.02 1.72
CA THR A 109 -15.09 0.18 0.89
C THR A 109 -15.32 -0.97 -0.08
N LYS A 110 -14.31 -1.84 -0.28
CA LYS A 110 -14.37 -3.05 -1.08
C LYS A 110 -14.30 -4.28 -0.18
N GLU A 111 -15.25 -5.19 -0.34
CA GLU A 111 -15.40 -6.40 0.46
C GLU A 111 -14.11 -7.22 0.59
N ILE A 112 -13.37 -7.40 -0.53
CA ILE A 112 -12.11 -8.15 -0.50
C ILE A 112 -11.07 -7.56 0.45
N TYR A 113 -11.01 -6.23 0.57
CA TYR A 113 -10.08 -5.55 1.47
C TYR A 113 -10.61 -5.47 2.90
N ASP A 114 -11.92 -5.34 3.07
CA ASP A 114 -12.52 -5.43 4.41
C ASP A 114 -12.29 -6.82 5.00
N ASN A 115 -12.41 -7.88 4.21
CA ASN A 115 -12.08 -9.24 4.61
C ASN A 115 -10.59 -9.38 5.01
N VAL A 116 -9.66 -8.79 4.25
CA VAL A 116 -8.23 -8.78 4.61
C VAL A 116 -8.02 -8.07 5.94
N TYR A 117 -8.61 -6.88 6.11
CA TYR A 117 -8.50 -6.11 7.34
C TYR A 117 -9.01 -6.88 8.54
N ASN A 118 -10.22 -7.46 8.43
CA ASN A 118 -10.83 -8.23 9.50
C ASN A 118 -10.03 -9.51 9.82
N THR A 119 -9.46 -10.16 8.80
CA THR A 119 -8.57 -11.32 9.00
C THR A 119 -7.34 -10.93 9.80
N VAL A 120 -6.67 -9.83 9.44
CA VAL A 120 -5.49 -9.33 10.16
C VAL A 120 -5.86 -8.91 11.58
N SER A 121 -6.97 -8.18 11.76
CA SER A 121 -7.43 -7.70 13.06
C SER A 121 -7.77 -8.82 14.05
N ASN A 122 -8.30 -9.94 13.55
CA ASN A 122 -8.73 -11.06 14.37
C ASN A 122 -7.69 -12.17 14.55
N HIS A 123 -6.56 -12.09 13.84
CA HIS A 123 -5.50 -13.08 13.91
C HIS A 123 -4.55 -12.79 15.08
N GLU A 124 -4.16 -13.81 15.82
CA GLU A 124 -3.27 -13.67 17.00
C GLU A 124 -1.92 -12.98 16.69
N ASN A 125 -1.39 -13.18 15.49
CA ASN A 125 -0.16 -12.54 15.00
C ASN A 125 -0.42 -11.34 14.08
N GLY A 126 -1.70 -10.93 13.94
CA GLY A 126 -2.08 -9.76 13.16
C GLY A 126 -2.03 -8.49 14.01
N LYS A 127 -1.62 -7.39 13.40
CA LYS A 127 -1.60 -6.08 14.04
C LYS A 127 -2.03 -4.98 13.08
N ILE A 128 -2.95 -4.13 13.51
CA ILE A 128 -3.33 -2.91 12.82
C ILE A 128 -2.67 -1.75 13.54
N LEU A 129 -2.00 -0.89 12.80
CA LEU A 129 -1.27 0.27 13.33
C LEU A 129 -1.69 1.51 12.55
N THR A 130 -1.82 2.63 13.24
CA THR A 130 -2.13 3.92 12.64
C THR A 130 -0.86 4.74 12.39
N ALA A 131 -0.93 5.72 11.50
CA ALA A 131 0.19 6.63 11.23
C ALA A 131 0.63 7.36 12.51
N GLU A 132 -0.32 7.74 13.37
CA GLU A 132 -0.06 8.44 14.65
C GLU A 132 0.79 7.61 15.61
N GLU A 133 0.61 6.26 15.64
CA GLU A 133 1.43 5.37 16.47
C GLU A 133 2.89 5.32 16.03
N TYR A 134 3.18 5.77 14.80
CA TYR A 134 4.54 5.89 14.27
C TYR A 134 5.06 7.33 14.26
N GLY A 135 4.27 8.31 14.74
CA GLY A 135 4.65 9.72 14.70
C GLY A 135 4.65 10.34 13.29
N LEU A 136 3.85 9.77 12.38
CA LEU A 136 3.69 10.21 10.99
C LEU A 136 2.47 11.12 10.81
#